data_5765d3bda024a44c2f794f6aa9538df7
#
_entry.id   5765d3bda024a44c2f794f6aa9538df7
#
_cell.length_a   1.000
_cell.length_b   1.000
_cell.length_c   1.000
_cell.angle_alpha   90.00
_cell.angle_beta   90.00
_cell.angle_gamma   90.00
#
_symmetry.space_group_name_H-M   'P 1'
#
loop_
_entity.id
_entity.type
_entity.pdbx_description
1 polymer ?
#
loop_
_entity_poly.entity_id
_entity_poly.type
_entity_poly.pdbx_seq_one_letter_code
_entity_poly.pdbx_strand_id
1 'polypeptide(L)'
;MKKILLALVGLVVLCVAVLVANTARRSRGAAATDVAPVSVSVDSTGAIARLAGAVKFQTISYEEGTRAPDSAAFRALHEHLRTSFPLVHQHLTRDVVAGLALLYSWRGSDTTLAPVVLMGHLDVVPVIPGTEGRWTQPPFSGAVADGYVWGRGTLDDKVSVLAVLEAAEGALRSGFQPRRTVYFAFGHDEEVGGSGARALKAELVRRGLTRPALVLDEGGAIMPGNVVGARGTVALVGASEKGYLSLQLSVKGTGGHSSTPPPHTAIGRLATAITRLEQSPFPLVLDGPTQAMMERLRSQMPYASRLALSNLWLFGPLVARGMAAKPAGAAMLRTTTAVTIVAGGVKANVLPIEAQATVNFRIRPGETMASVTERVRKVIADTGVAIEPVGFRTDPSPVSDADGAGFRAIERSLREVVQEPDLIVTPYLVTGGTDARNWSDLSTQTFRFLAAPMTADALTRAHGTNERVAVGGYLTAVRFFDRLLRNTDAL
;
A
#
# COMPACT_ATOMS: atom_id res chain seq x y z
N MET A 1 52.72 -22.64 13.16
CA MET A 1 52.10 -21.32 13.32
C MET A 1 52.20 -20.45 12.06
N LYS A 2 53.39 -20.13 11.48
CA LYS A 2 53.56 -19.29 10.27
C LYS A 2 52.73 -19.76 9.06
N LYS A 3 52.69 -21.07 8.74
CA LYS A 3 51.88 -21.62 7.62
C LYS A 3 50.39 -21.47 7.82
N ILE A 4 49.87 -21.62 9.05
CA ILE A 4 48.46 -21.44 9.40
C ILE A 4 48.09 -19.96 9.28
N LEU A 5 48.97 -19.06 9.75
CA LEU A 5 48.73 -17.61 9.63
C LEU A 5 48.69 -17.17 8.15
N LEU A 6 49.64 -17.67 7.32
CA LEU A 6 49.64 -17.40 5.88
C LEU A 6 48.40 -17.93 5.18
N ALA A 7 47.93 -19.12 5.53
CA ALA A 7 46.69 -19.68 5.01
C ALA A 7 45.43 -18.83 5.41
N LEU A 8 45.38 -18.36 6.64
CA LEU A 8 44.33 -17.48 7.10
C LEU A 8 44.33 -16.11 6.37
N VAL A 9 45.51 -15.51 6.21
CA VAL A 9 45.67 -14.27 5.44
C VAL A 9 45.26 -14.48 3.99
N GLY A 10 45.68 -15.59 3.35
CA GLY A 10 45.27 -15.93 1.99
C GLY A 10 43.75 -16.08 1.86
N LEU A 11 43.09 -16.73 2.83
CA LEU A 11 41.64 -16.89 2.86
C LEU A 11 40.90 -15.52 3.00
N VAL A 12 41.41 -14.64 3.87
CA VAL A 12 40.85 -13.29 4.04
C VAL A 12 40.99 -12.49 2.75
N VAL A 13 42.17 -12.52 2.10
CA VAL A 13 42.39 -11.82 0.82
C VAL A 13 41.44 -12.34 -0.26
N LEU A 14 41.32 -13.67 -0.36
CA LEU A 14 40.36 -14.27 -1.31
C LEU A 14 38.92 -13.85 -1.02
N CYS A 15 38.51 -13.87 0.23
CA CYS A 15 37.16 -13.42 0.64
C CYS A 15 36.93 -11.95 0.24
N VAL A 16 37.88 -11.05 0.54
CA VAL A 16 37.79 -9.65 0.14
C VAL A 16 37.71 -9.49 -1.37
N ALA A 17 38.53 -10.24 -2.12
CA ALA A 17 38.52 -10.23 -3.59
C ALA A 17 37.13 -10.66 -4.13
N VAL A 18 36.52 -11.70 -3.57
CA VAL A 18 35.17 -12.16 -3.94
C VAL A 18 34.14 -11.09 -3.63
N LEU A 19 34.20 -10.47 -2.46
CA LEU A 19 33.26 -9.40 -2.08
C LEU A 19 33.32 -8.20 -3.04
N VAL A 20 34.54 -7.77 -3.38
CA VAL A 20 34.77 -6.66 -4.32
C VAL A 20 34.31 -7.02 -5.73
N ALA A 21 34.68 -8.23 -6.21
CA ALA A 21 34.27 -8.72 -7.53
C ALA A 21 32.73 -8.83 -7.66
N ASN A 22 32.05 -9.38 -6.65
CA ASN A 22 30.59 -9.43 -6.60
C ASN A 22 29.99 -8.03 -6.62
N THR A 23 30.59 -7.10 -5.87
CA THR A 23 30.13 -5.70 -5.83
C THR A 23 30.28 -5.04 -7.19
N ALA A 24 31.44 -5.18 -7.85
CA ALA A 24 31.68 -4.62 -9.17
C ALA A 24 30.73 -5.21 -10.23
N ARG A 25 30.52 -6.54 -10.20
CA ARG A 25 29.61 -7.23 -11.13
C ARG A 25 28.16 -6.83 -10.96
N ARG A 26 27.68 -6.79 -9.71
CA ARG A 26 26.27 -6.53 -9.39
C ARG A 26 25.92 -5.05 -9.30
N SER A 27 26.91 -4.14 -9.17
CA SER A 27 26.71 -2.69 -9.17
C SER A 27 26.58 -2.07 -10.56
N ARG A 28 26.84 -2.83 -11.62
CA ARG A 28 26.39 -2.46 -12.95
C ARG A 28 24.88 -2.52 -12.91
N GLY A 29 24.22 -1.37 -12.67
CA GLY A 29 22.77 -1.28 -12.62
C GLY A 29 22.16 -1.96 -13.86
N ALA A 30 20.94 -2.46 -13.75
CA ALA A 30 20.18 -2.74 -14.96
C ALA A 30 20.31 -1.50 -15.84
N ALA A 31 20.77 -1.69 -17.09
CA ALA A 31 20.91 -0.58 -18.03
C ALA A 31 19.61 0.19 -17.94
N ALA A 32 19.71 1.50 -17.68
CA ALA A 32 18.53 2.35 -17.73
C ALA A 32 17.89 2.06 -19.08
N THR A 33 16.68 1.54 -19.09
CA THR A 33 15.94 1.34 -20.32
C THR A 33 15.86 2.73 -20.93
N ASP A 34 16.49 2.89 -22.10
CA ASP A 34 16.50 4.16 -22.83
C ASP A 34 15.08 4.40 -23.35
N VAL A 35 14.25 4.98 -22.51
CA VAL A 35 12.85 5.32 -22.81
C VAL A 35 12.82 6.81 -23.09
N ALA A 36 12.53 7.16 -24.34
CA ALA A 36 12.40 8.57 -24.72
C ALA A 36 11.21 9.22 -23.98
N PRO A 37 11.40 10.42 -23.43
CA PRO A 37 10.32 11.19 -22.84
C PRO A 37 9.17 11.44 -23.82
N VAL A 38 7.94 11.37 -23.32
CA VAL A 38 6.74 11.63 -24.12
C VAL A 38 6.00 12.84 -23.52
N SER A 39 5.74 13.83 -24.39
CA SER A 39 4.90 14.97 -23.99
C SER A 39 3.43 14.55 -24.00
N VAL A 40 2.76 14.67 -22.85
CA VAL A 40 1.32 14.44 -22.71
C VAL A 40 0.66 15.79 -22.43
N SER A 41 -0.23 16.21 -23.31
CA SER A 41 -1.02 17.43 -23.10
C SER A 41 -2.13 17.16 -22.09
N VAL A 42 -2.18 18.00 -21.05
CA VAL A 42 -3.22 17.93 -20.00
C VAL A 42 -3.85 19.30 -19.86
N ASP A 43 -5.17 19.35 -19.80
CA ASP A 43 -5.91 20.55 -19.37
C ASP A 43 -5.66 20.77 -17.86
N SER A 44 -4.52 21.34 -17.53
CA SER A 44 -4.07 21.48 -16.15
C SER A 44 -5.04 22.28 -15.29
N THR A 45 -5.60 23.37 -15.80
CA THR A 45 -6.54 24.22 -15.07
C THR A 45 -7.84 23.48 -14.79
N GLY A 46 -8.39 22.80 -15.79
CA GLY A 46 -9.62 22.03 -15.63
C GLY A 46 -9.41 20.82 -14.72
N ALA A 47 -8.30 20.09 -14.87
CA ALA A 47 -7.99 18.93 -14.05
C ALA A 47 -7.89 19.31 -12.55
N ILE A 48 -7.17 20.39 -12.23
CA ILE A 48 -7.07 20.91 -10.85
C ILE A 48 -8.44 21.29 -10.31
N ALA A 49 -9.28 21.99 -11.11
CA ALA A 49 -10.61 22.38 -10.70
C ALA A 49 -11.54 21.19 -10.44
N ARG A 50 -11.44 20.12 -11.27
CA ARG A 50 -12.23 18.89 -11.10
C ARG A 50 -11.85 18.13 -9.85
N LEU A 51 -10.54 17.98 -9.57
CA LEU A 51 -10.09 17.37 -8.31
C LEU A 51 -10.52 18.20 -7.09
N ALA A 52 -10.31 19.52 -7.12
CA ALA A 52 -10.75 20.44 -6.07
C ALA A 52 -12.26 20.36 -5.83
N GLY A 53 -13.04 20.22 -6.91
CA GLY A 53 -14.50 20.00 -6.85
C GLY A 53 -14.85 18.67 -6.19
N ALA A 54 -14.16 17.57 -6.55
CA ALA A 54 -14.40 16.24 -6.01
C ALA A 54 -14.12 16.14 -4.50
N VAL A 55 -13.13 16.88 -3.99
CA VAL A 55 -12.78 16.91 -2.55
C VAL A 55 -13.93 17.46 -1.68
N LYS A 56 -14.79 18.29 -2.23
CA LYS A 56 -15.92 18.89 -1.48
C LYS A 56 -17.01 17.90 -1.08
N PHE A 57 -17.08 16.76 -1.73
CA PHE A 57 -18.06 15.72 -1.39
C PHE A 57 -17.54 14.87 -0.24
N GLN A 58 -18.28 14.87 0.88
CA GLN A 58 -17.92 14.16 2.10
C GLN A 58 -18.36 12.69 2.02
N THR A 59 -17.73 11.95 1.16
CA THR A 59 -17.96 10.51 0.96
C THR A 59 -17.31 9.68 2.07
N ILE A 60 -17.66 9.98 3.34
CA ILE A 60 -17.05 9.37 4.50
C ILE A 60 -17.60 7.95 4.71
N SER A 61 -16.70 6.97 4.82
CA SER A 61 -17.02 5.64 5.28
C SER A 61 -16.81 5.52 6.80
N TYR A 62 -17.63 4.72 7.45
CA TYR A 62 -17.61 4.48 8.88
C TYR A 62 -17.52 3.00 9.15
N GLU A 63 -16.88 2.60 10.25
CA GLU A 63 -16.79 1.21 10.67
C GLU A 63 -18.17 0.53 10.68
N GLU A 64 -18.18 -0.72 10.24
CA GLU A 64 -19.42 -1.53 10.12
C GLU A 64 -20.21 -1.51 11.43
N GLY A 65 -21.51 -1.27 11.32
CA GLY A 65 -22.42 -1.21 12.47
C GLY A 65 -22.41 0.10 13.25
N THR A 66 -21.54 1.09 12.91
CA THR A 66 -21.52 2.39 13.61
C THR A 66 -22.40 3.42 12.94
N ARG A 67 -22.23 3.66 11.65
CA ARG A 67 -23.01 4.62 10.86
C ARG A 67 -23.04 4.22 9.39
N ALA A 68 -24.18 4.33 8.74
CA ALA A 68 -24.27 4.17 7.29
C ALA A 68 -23.57 5.32 6.55
N PRO A 69 -22.93 5.07 5.38
CA PRO A 69 -22.37 6.12 4.55
C PRO A 69 -23.47 7.07 4.03
N ASP A 70 -23.13 8.33 3.85
CA ASP A 70 -24.04 9.30 3.23
C ASP A 70 -24.16 9.05 1.73
N SER A 71 -25.13 8.24 1.35
CA SER A 71 -25.36 7.90 -0.05
C SER A 71 -25.70 9.12 -0.94
N ALA A 72 -26.15 10.24 -0.38
CA ALA A 72 -26.37 11.46 -1.13
C ALA A 72 -25.05 12.13 -1.52
N ALA A 73 -24.05 12.14 -0.62
CA ALA A 73 -22.70 12.63 -0.92
C ALA A 73 -22.04 11.82 -2.03
N PHE A 74 -22.18 10.48 -2.00
CA PHE A 74 -21.67 9.62 -3.08
C PHE A 74 -22.36 9.89 -4.42
N ARG A 75 -23.70 9.98 -4.44
CA ARG A 75 -24.44 10.31 -5.67
C ARG A 75 -24.08 11.68 -6.22
N ALA A 76 -23.84 12.67 -5.35
CA ALA A 76 -23.39 13.99 -5.76
C ALA A 76 -21.96 13.94 -6.36
N LEU A 77 -21.05 13.14 -5.80
CA LEU A 77 -19.75 12.88 -6.41
C LEU A 77 -19.90 12.19 -7.77
N HIS A 78 -20.76 11.17 -7.91
CA HIS A 78 -21.03 10.52 -9.20
C HIS A 78 -21.51 11.51 -10.27
N GLU A 79 -22.36 12.46 -9.88
CA GLU A 79 -22.83 13.51 -10.80
C GLU A 79 -21.73 14.49 -11.15
N HIS A 80 -20.87 14.85 -10.19
CA HIS A 80 -19.69 15.65 -10.47
C HIS A 80 -18.76 14.96 -11.49
N LEU A 81 -18.50 13.65 -11.33
CA LEU A 81 -17.70 12.88 -12.30
C LEU A 81 -18.39 12.86 -13.67
N ARG A 82 -19.71 12.66 -13.71
CA ARG A 82 -20.47 12.63 -14.96
C ARG A 82 -20.38 13.94 -15.74
N THR A 83 -20.47 15.05 -15.05
CA THR A 83 -20.42 16.39 -15.69
C THR A 83 -18.99 16.81 -16.02
N SER A 84 -18.00 16.31 -15.27
CA SER A 84 -16.59 16.63 -15.45
C SER A 84 -15.94 15.89 -16.63
N PHE A 85 -16.43 14.70 -16.98
CA PHE A 85 -15.83 13.81 -17.99
C PHE A 85 -16.86 13.38 -19.05
N PRO A 86 -17.31 14.32 -19.90
CA PRO A 86 -18.38 14.04 -20.86
C PRO A 86 -18.02 12.99 -21.92
N LEU A 87 -16.77 12.95 -22.43
CA LEU A 87 -16.37 11.94 -23.41
C LEU A 87 -16.28 10.55 -22.77
N VAL A 88 -15.76 10.44 -21.55
CA VAL A 88 -15.79 9.17 -20.81
C VAL A 88 -17.23 8.66 -20.70
N HIS A 89 -18.19 9.50 -20.31
CA HIS A 89 -19.59 9.08 -20.13
C HIS A 89 -20.34 8.88 -21.46
N GLN A 90 -19.83 9.41 -22.56
CA GLN A 90 -20.35 9.17 -23.90
C GLN A 90 -19.83 7.85 -24.50
N HIS A 91 -18.58 7.49 -24.25
CA HIS A 91 -17.89 6.38 -24.93
C HIS A 91 -17.74 5.13 -24.08
N LEU A 92 -17.73 5.23 -22.75
CA LEU A 92 -17.61 4.10 -21.85
C LEU A 92 -18.99 3.76 -21.24
N THR A 93 -19.22 2.47 -21.01
CA THR A 93 -20.35 2.05 -20.18
C THR A 93 -20.01 2.31 -18.71
N ARG A 94 -20.93 2.93 -17.97
CA ARG A 94 -20.82 3.14 -16.52
C ARG A 94 -21.94 2.42 -15.79
N ASP A 95 -21.58 1.55 -14.88
CA ASP A 95 -22.50 0.84 -13.98
C ASP A 95 -22.28 1.28 -12.52
N VAL A 96 -23.36 1.27 -11.74
CA VAL A 96 -23.30 1.41 -10.29
C VAL A 96 -23.46 0.02 -9.67
N VAL A 97 -22.46 -0.43 -8.97
CA VAL A 97 -22.39 -1.77 -8.35
C VAL A 97 -22.50 -1.61 -6.84
N ALA A 98 -23.19 -2.54 -6.17
CA ALA A 98 -23.43 -2.49 -4.73
C ALA A 98 -23.96 -1.12 -4.22
N GLY A 99 -24.71 -0.42 -5.05
CA GLY A 99 -25.37 0.85 -4.73
C GLY A 99 -24.51 2.10 -4.86
N LEU A 100 -23.18 2.05 -4.64
CA LEU A 100 -22.31 3.22 -4.60
C LEU A 100 -20.96 3.06 -5.33
N ALA A 101 -20.49 1.84 -5.57
CA ALA A 101 -19.26 1.60 -6.33
C ALA A 101 -19.48 1.86 -7.83
N LEU A 102 -18.47 2.34 -8.54
CA LEU A 102 -18.53 2.65 -9.96
C LEU A 102 -17.67 1.67 -10.78
N LEU A 103 -18.26 1.13 -11.84
CA LEU A 103 -17.57 0.34 -12.84
C LEU A 103 -17.68 1.02 -14.19
N TYR A 104 -16.54 1.44 -14.75
CA TYR A 104 -16.47 1.88 -16.13
C TYR A 104 -15.88 0.78 -17.01
N SER A 105 -16.44 0.59 -18.18
CA SER A 105 -15.98 -0.40 -19.15
C SER A 105 -15.65 0.29 -20.49
N TRP A 106 -14.36 0.35 -20.82
CA TRP A 106 -13.86 0.84 -22.11
C TRP A 106 -13.55 -0.36 -22.98
N ARG A 107 -14.48 -0.70 -23.87
CA ARG A 107 -14.34 -1.88 -24.73
C ARG A 107 -13.18 -1.71 -25.71
N GLY A 108 -12.28 -2.68 -25.70
CA GLY A 108 -11.16 -2.74 -26.66
C GLY A 108 -11.61 -3.14 -28.06
N SER A 109 -10.79 -2.80 -29.06
CA SER A 109 -11.00 -3.23 -30.45
C SER A 109 -10.78 -4.74 -30.64
N ASP A 110 -10.02 -5.38 -29.75
CA ASP A 110 -9.78 -6.83 -29.69
C ASP A 110 -10.17 -7.38 -28.32
N THR A 111 -11.35 -7.91 -28.21
CA THR A 111 -11.91 -8.46 -26.97
C THR A 111 -11.37 -9.86 -26.59
N THR A 112 -10.50 -10.44 -27.43
CA THR A 112 -9.80 -11.71 -27.11
C THR A 112 -8.60 -11.49 -26.21
N LEU A 113 -8.07 -10.26 -26.18
CA LEU A 113 -6.96 -9.91 -25.33
C LEU A 113 -7.41 -9.81 -23.85
N ALA A 114 -6.57 -10.30 -22.96
CA ALA A 114 -6.80 -10.17 -21.53
C ALA A 114 -6.93 -8.69 -21.13
N PRO A 115 -7.99 -8.29 -20.40
CA PRO A 115 -8.26 -6.90 -20.09
C PRO A 115 -7.32 -6.34 -19.01
N VAL A 116 -7.37 -5.03 -18.82
CA VAL A 116 -6.70 -4.29 -17.73
C VAL A 116 -7.74 -3.76 -16.76
N VAL A 117 -7.41 -3.76 -15.48
CA VAL A 117 -8.23 -3.16 -14.42
C VAL A 117 -7.42 -2.07 -13.72
N LEU A 118 -7.92 -0.83 -13.76
CA LEU A 118 -7.40 0.29 -12.99
C LEU A 118 -8.37 0.57 -11.85
N MET A 119 -7.85 0.66 -10.63
CA MET A 119 -8.63 0.75 -9.40
C MET A 119 -8.40 2.08 -8.67
N GLY A 120 -9.18 2.31 -7.67
CA GLY A 120 -9.15 3.39 -6.71
C GLY A 120 -10.44 3.38 -5.89
N HIS A 121 -10.56 4.28 -4.93
CA HIS A 121 -11.78 4.34 -4.11
C HIS A 121 -12.35 5.75 -3.97
N LEU A 122 -13.65 5.80 -3.73
CA LEU A 122 -14.44 7.04 -3.68
C LEU A 122 -14.63 7.57 -2.26
N ASP A 123 -14.51 6.67 -1.29
CA ASP A 123 -14.68 6.99 0.12
C ASP A 123 -13.42 7.63 0.73
N VAL A 124 -13.59 8.16 1.92
CA VAL A 124 -12.52 8.79 2.70
C VAL A 124 -12.75 8.52 4.19
N VAL A 125 -11.67 8.46 4.98
CA VAL A 125 -11.79 8.41 6.45
C VAL A 125 -12.38 9.70 7.01
N PRO A 126 -13.05 9.65 8.19
CA PRO A 126 -13.55 10.85 8.85
C PRO A 126 -12.41 11.78 9.27
N VAL A 127 -12.71 13.06 9.41
CA VAL A 127 -11.85 14.01 10.12
C VAL A 127 -11.90 13.69 11.61
N ILE A 128 -10.75 13.61 12.26
CA ILE A 128 -10.69 13.33 13.69
C ILE A 128 -11.39 14.47 14.45
N PRO A 129 -12.43 14.18 15.24
CA PRO A 129 -13.16 15.21 15.98
C PRO A 129 -12.23 16.06 16.86
N GLY A 130 -12.44 17.39 16.83
CA GLY A 130 -11.61 18.36 17.58
C GLY A 130 -10.28 18.71 16.92
N THR A 131 -10.00 18.21 15.71
CA THR A 131 -8.80 18.58 14.95
C THR A 131 -9.11 19.54 13.80
N GLU A 132 -10.36 19.95 13.59
CA GLU A 132 -10.77 20.81 12.48
C GLU A 132 -10.00 22.14 12.47
N GLY A 133 -9.75 22.73 13.65
CA GLY A 133 -8.96 23.94 13.82
C GLY A 133 -7.45 23.77 13.60
N ARG A 134 -6.95 22.54 13.39
CA ARG A 134 -5.53 22.26 13.06
C ARG A 134 -5.29 22.21 11.55
N TRP A 135 -6.34 22.27 10.74
CA TRP A 135 -6.22 22.30 9.30
C TRP A 135 -5.93 23.70 8.80
N THR A 136 -4.88 23.87 8.00
CA THR A 136 -4.53 25.14 7.34
C THR A 136 -5.62 25.58 6.37
N GLN A 137 -6.21 24.61 5.65
CA GLN A 137 -7.38 24.81 4.81
C GLN A 137 -8.48 23.85 5.30
N PRO A 138 -9.76 24.25 5.33
CA PRO A 138 -10.83 23.35 5.80
C PRO A 138 -10.82 22.00 5.07
N PRO A 139 -11.03 20.88 5.78
CA PRO A 139 -10.79 19.52 5.26
C PRO A 139 -11.57 19.13 4.00
N PHE A 140 -12.69 19.79 3.73
CA PHE A 140 -13.50 19.55 2.53
C PHE A 140 -13.69 20.82 1.68
N SER A 141 -12.75 21.77 1.76
CA SER A 141 -12.81 23.00 0.96
C SER A 141 -12.41 22.79 -0.50
N GLY A 142 -11.54 21.82 -0.78
CA GLY A 142 -10.91 21.71 -2.08
C GLY A 142 -10.08 22.95 -2.44
N ALA A 143 -9.51 23.64 -1.44
CA ALA A 143 -8.73 24.86 -1.66
C ALA A 143 -7.51 24.57 -2.53
N VAL A 144 -7.26 25.45 -3.51
CA VAL A 144 -6.05 25.42 -4.32
C VAL A 144 -5.16 26.56 -3.83
N ALA A 145 -4.13 26.24 -3.07
CA ALA A 145 -3.23 27.21 -2.44
C ALA A 145 -1.83 26.65 -2.30
N ASP A 146 -0.82 27.51 -2.35
CA ASP A 146 0.59 27.18 -2.12
C ASP A 146 1.12 26.04 -3.02
N GLY A 147 0.58 25.88 -4.22
CA GLY A 147 0.96 24.82 -5.16
C GLY A 147 0.33 23.44 -4.86
N TYR A 148 -0.70 23.39 -3.99
CA TYR A 148 -1.39 22.18 -3.58
C TYR A 148 -2.91 22.28 -3.81
N VAL A 149 -3.55 21.13 -3.99
CA VAL A 149 -4.98 20.94 -3.75
C VAL A 149 -5.12 20.35 -2.35
N TRP A 150 -5.85 21.05 -1.48
CA TRP A 150 -6.01 20.73 -0.07
C TRP A 150 -7.34 20.03 0.21
N GLY A 151 -7.28 19.03 1.06
CA GLY A 151 -8.45 18.42 1.65
C GLY A 151 -8.38 16.93 1.81
N ARG A 152 -9.27 16.36 2.61
CA ARG A 152 -9.45 14.93 2.83
C ARG A 152 -9.80 14.22 1.52
N GLY A 153 -9.06 13.15 1.20
CA GLY A 153 -9.20 12.40 -0.04
C GLY A 153 -8.32 12.91 -1.19
N THR A 154 -7.47 13.92 -0.98
CA THR A 154 -6.53 14.41 -2.01
C THR A 154 -5.32 13.50 -2.21
N LEU A 155 -4.98 12.68 -1.23
CA LEU A 155 -3.94 11.63 -1.33
C LEU A 155 -4.56 10.25 -1.31
N ASP A 156 -5.69 10.08 -0.62
CA ASP A 156 -6.31 8.81 -0.32
C ASP A 156 -7.84 8.90 -0.49
N ASP A 157 -8.43 8.54 -1.66
CA ASP A 157 -7.75 8.22 -2.93
C ASP A 157 -8.46 8.86 -4.14
N LYS A 158 -9.19 9.96 -3.94
CA LYS A 158 -9.84 10.68 -5.06
C LYS A 158 -8.84 11.11 -6.14
N VAL A 159 -7.56 11.28 -5.78
CA VAL A 159 -6.50 11.61 -6.73
C VAL A 159 -6.35 10.54 -7.81
N SER A 160 -6.35 9.24 -7.46
CA SER A 160 -6.24 8.16 -8.44
C SER A 160 -7.48 8.09 -9.32
N VAL A 161 -8.68 8.18 -8.72
CA VAL A 161 -9.96 8.19 -9.45
C VAL A 161 -9.98 9.29 -10.51
N LEU A 162 -9.66 10.53 -10.08
CA LEU A 162 -9.67 11.68 -11.00
C LEU A 162 -8.55 11.57 -12.04
N ALA A 163 -7.35 11.12 -11.66
CA ALA A 163 -6.23 10.98 -12.61
C ALA A 163 -6.52 9.94 -13.70
N VAL A 164 -7.15 8.83 -13.37
CA VAL A 164 -7.58 7.81 -14.35
C VAL A 164 -8.62 8.39 -15.31
N LEU A 165 -9.64 9.10 -14.79
CA LEU A 165 -10.69 9.69 -15.62
C LEU A 165 -10.17 10.85 -16.50
N GLU A 166 -9.26 11.70 -15.99
CA GLU A 166 -8.57 12.74 -16.76
C GLU A 166 -7.78 12.14 -17.93
N ALA A 167 -7.03 11.08 -17.66
CA ALA A 167 -6.26 10.38 -18.67
C ALA A 167 -7.16 9.77 -19.75
N ALA A 168 -8.26 9.14 -19.35
CA ALA A 168 -9.24 8.56 -20.28
C ALA A 168 -9.93 9.65 -21.12
N GLU A 169 -10.36 10.75 -20.51
CA GLU A 169 -10.97 11.90 -21.21
C GLU A 169 -10.01 12.52 -22.23
N GLY A 170 -8.72 12.68 -21.82
CA GLY A 170 -7.66 13.17 -22.72
C GLY A 170 -7.35 12.21 -23.87
N ALA A 171 -7.29 10.91 -23.58
CA ALA A 171 -7.08 9.87 -24.57
C ALA A 171 -8.22 9.82 -25.60
N LEU A 172 -9.47 9.86 -25.15
CA LEU A 172 -10.65 9.94 -26.02
C LEU A 172 -10.63 11.18 -26.89
N ARG A 173 -10.31 12.35 -26.32
CA ARG A 173 -10.19 13.61 -27.06
C ARG A 173 -9.13 13.54 -28.16
N SER A 174 -8.07 12.75 -27.97
CA SER A 174 -7.05 12.50 -28.99
C SER A 174 -7.42 11.40 -30.00
N GLY A 175 -8.63 10.84 -29.92
CA GLY A 175 -9.08 9.75 -30.80
C GLY A 175 -8.47 8.38 -30.48
N PHE A 176 -7.89 8.22 -29.28
CA PHE A 176 -7.30 6.94 -28.89
C PHE A 176 -8.40 5.89 -28.63
N GLN A 177 -8.19 4.68 -29.14
CA GLN A 177 -9.02 3.50 -28.90
C GLN A 177 -8.10 2.37 -28.41
N PRO A 178 -8.31 1.84 -27.20
CA PRO A 178 -7.49 0.75 -26.69
C PRO A 178 -7.73 -0.54 -27.49
N ARG A 179 -6.70 -1.34 -27.68
CA ARG A 179 -6.85 -2.66 -28.29
C ARG A 179 -7.54 -3.62 -27.33
N ARG A 180 -7.11 -3.66 -26.06
CA ARG A 180 -7.73 -4.50 -25.02
C ARG A 180 -8.75 -3.74 -24.21
N THR A 181 -9.74 -4.44 -23.68
CA THR A 181 -10.73 -3.82 -22.80
C THR A 181 -10.07 -3.30 -21.54
N VAL A 182 -10.41 -2.08 -21.11
CA VAL A 182 -9.96 -1.48 -19.87
C VAL A 182 -11.16 -1.27 -18.96
N TYR A 183 -11.06 -1.72 -17.73
CA TYR A 183 -12.04 -1.46 -16.68
C TYR A 183 -11.49 -0.45 -15.68
N PHE A 184 -12.32 0.51 -15.26
CA PHE A 184 -12.04 1.33 -14.08
C PHE A 184 -12.99 0.89 -12.98
N ALA A 185 -12.43 0.42 -11.88
CA ALA A 185 -13.16 -0.19 -10.76
C ALA A 185 -12.96 0.66 -9.50
N PHE A 186 -13.92 1.54 -9.19
CA PHE A 186 -13.82 2.47 -8.07
C PHE A 186 -14.71 2.01 -6.91
N GLY A 187 -14.07 1.54 -5.83
CA GLY A 187 -14.70 1.11 -4.58
C GLY A 187 -15.37 2.27 -3.83
N HIS A 188 -16.23 1.96 -2.86
CA HIS A 188 -16.93 2.98 -2.07
C HIS A 188 -16.73 2.82 -0.56
N ASP A 189 -15.95 1.86 -0.12
CA ASP A 189 -15.78 1.47 1.28
C ASP A 189 -14.42 0.79 1.55
N GLU A 190 -13.37 1.21 0.84
CA GLU A 190 -12.02 0.67 0.99
C GLU A 190 -11.55 0.80 2.44
N GLU A 191 -11.74 1.98 3.02
CA GLU A 191 -11.30 2.40 4.36
C GLU A 191 -11.92 1.58 5.51
N VAL A 192 -12.97 0.80 5.19
CA VAL A 192 -13.70 -0.01 6.17
C VAL A 192 -13.91 -1.46 5.75
N GLY A 193 -13.16 -1.94 4.75
CA GLY A 193 -13.10 -3.36 4.41
C GLY A 193 -13.38 -3.74 2.96
N GLY A 194 -13.71 -2.80 2.07
CA GLY A 194 -13.73 -3.00 0.61
C GLY A 194 -14.81 -3.96 0.09
N SER A 195 -16.04 -3.86 0.60
CA SER A 195 -17.15 -4.66 0.06
C SER A 195 -17.50 -4.26 -1.37
N GLY A 196 -17.35 -2.97 -1.69
CA GLY A 196 -17.50 -2.42 -3.03
C GLY A 196 -16.54 -3.05 -4.03
N ALA A 197 -15.26 -3.15 -3.70
CA ALA A 197 -14.26 -3.78 -4.57
C ALA A 197 -14.53 -5.28 -4.78
N ARG A 198 -14.98 -6.00 -3.74
CA ARG A 198 -15.40 -7.40 -3.88
C ARG A 198 -16.61 -7.54 -4.81
N ALA A 199 -17.57 -6.63 -4.70
CA ALA A 199 -18.75 -6.63 -5.57
C ALA A 199 -18.38 -6.31 -7.03
N LEU A 200 -17.48 -5.33 -7.26
CA LEU A 200 -16.95 -5.00 -8.58
C LEU A 200 -16.25 -6.21 -9.22
N LYS A 201 -15.38 -6.88 -8.46
CA LYS A 201 -14.75 -8.13 -8.90
C LYS A 201 -15.79 -9.20 -9.27
N ALA A 202 -16.74 -9.46 -8.37
CA ALA A 202 -17.78 -10.47 -8.60
C ALA A 202 -18.60 -10.14 -9.87
N GLU A 203 -18.92 -8.88 -10.10
CA GLU A 203 -19.62 -8.43 -11.30
C GLU A 203 -18.80 -8.67 -12.58
N LEU A 204 -17.50 -8.34 -12.56
CA LEU A 204 -16.64 -8.59 -13.72
C LEU A 204 -16.41 -10.08 -13.97
N VAL A 205 -16.27 -10.91 -12.93
CA VAL A 205 -16.20 -12.37 -13.07
C VAL A 205 -17.51 -12.91 -13.67
N ARG A 206 -18.66 -12.41 -13.23
CA ARG A 206 -19.97 -12.75 -13.80
C ARG A 206 -20.06 -12.38 -15.30
N ARG A 207 -19.39 -11.31 -15.72
CA ARG A 207 -19.28 -10.87 -17.12
C ARG A 207 -18.23 -11.65 -17.92
N GLY A 208 -17.54 -12.60 -17.31
CA GLY A 208 -16.56 -13.49 -17.96
C GLY A 208 -15.09 -13.05 -17.77
N LEU A 209 -14.81 -12.13 -16.86
CA LEU A 209 -13.42 -11.83 -16.50
C LEU A 209 -12.81 -13.03 -15.80
N THR A 210 -11.75 -13.61 -16.37
CA THR A 210 -11.03 -14.74 -15.79
C THR A 210 -9.62 -14.40 -15.35
N ARG A 211 -8.89 -13.62 -16.15
CA ARG A 211 -7.49 -13.29 -15.90
C ARG A 211 -7.11 -11.94 -16.51
N PRO A 212 -7.15 -10.85 -15.76
CA PRO A 212 -6.65 -9.56 -16.24
C PRO A 212 -5.14 -9.61 -16.48
N ALA A 213 -4.69 -8.92 -17.55
CA ALA A 213 -3.27 -8.78 -17.88
C ALA A 213 -2.54 -7.89 -16.87
N LEU A 214 -3.27 -6.95 -16.27
CA LEU A 214 -2.78 -6.02 -15.25
C LEU A 214 -3.95 -5.61 -14.36
N VAL A 215 -3.71 -5.59 -13.06
CA VAL A 215 -4.53 -4.89 -12.08
C VAL A 215 -3.64 -3.84 -11.41
N LEU A 216 -4.04 -2.59 -11.43
CA LEU A 216 -3.30 -1.51 -10.78
C LEU A 216 -4.23 -0.72 -9.86
N ASP A 217 -3.86 -0.63 -8.62
CA ASP A 217 -4.53 0.10 -7.55
C ASP A 217 -3.61 1.18 -6.97
N GLU A 218 -4.08 1.94 -5.99
CA GLU A 218 -3.32 2.89 -5.20
C GLU A 218 -2.20 2.24 -4.35
N GLY A 219 -1.46 3.02 -3.56
CA GLY A 219 -0.65 2.52 -2.43
C GLY A 219 0.85 2.49 -2.62
N GLY A 220 1.40 2.85 -3.75
CA GLY A 220 2.82 3.15 -3.96
C GLY A 220 3.03 4.63 -4.28
N ALA A 221 4.27 5.08 -4.36
CA ALA A 221 4.56 6.49 -4.61
C ALA A 221 5.92 6.73 -5.28
N ILE A 222 6.08 7.92 -5.85
CA ILE A 222 7.38 8.46 -6.24
C ILE A 222 7.91 9.28 -5.05
N MET A 223 9.15 9.03 -4.62
CA MET A 223 9.73 9.75 -3.50
C MET A 223 11.24 9.97 -3.66
N PRO A 224 11.81 10.95 -2.93
CA PRO A 224 13.25 11.13 -2.90
C PRO A 224 13.96 9.88 -2.39
N GLY A 225 15.04 9.49 -3.06
CA GLY A 225 15.77 8.26 -2.73
C GLY A 225 16.36 8.23 -1.31
N ASN A 226 16.64 9.39 -0.70
CA ASN A 226 17.13 9.48 0.67
C ASN A 226 16.17 8.89 1.71
N VAL A 227 14.88 8.81 1.41
CA VAL A 227 13.86 8.16 2.26
C VAL A 227 14.17 6.68 2.43
N VAL A 228 14.68 6.03 1.38
CA VAL A 228 15.07 4.62 1.36
C VAL A 228 16.59 4.39 1.36
N GLY A 229 17.37 5.44 1.62
CA GLY A 229 18.84 5.36 1.73
C GLY A 229 19.57 5.31 0.38
N ALA A 230 18.93 5.68 -0.72
CA ALA A 230 19.49 5.79 -2.06
C ALA A 230 19.66 7.25 -2.49
N ARG A 231 20.29 7.48 -3.64
CA ARG A 231 20.34 8.78 -4.32
C ARG A 231 19.22 8.86 -5.36
N GLY A 232 18.96 10.06 -5.88
CA GLY A 232 18.00 10.30 -6.96
C GLY A 232 16.55 10.13 -6.52
N THR A 233 15.71 9.74 -7.45
CA THR A 233 14.27 9.56 -7.27
C THR A 233 13.92 8.07 -7.37
N VAL A 234 13.02 7.62 -6.49
CA VAL A 234 12.59 6.22 -6.42
C VAL A 234 11.08 6.13 -6.56
N ALA A 235 10.62 5.31 -7.49
CA ALA A 235 9.23 4.89 -7.61
C ALA A 235 9.06 3.52 -6.95
N LEU A 236 8.29 3.49 -5.88
CA LEU A 236 7.96 2.29 -5.11
C LEU A 236 6.64 1.71 -5.63
N VAL A 237 6.72 0.63 -6.41
CA VAL A 237 5.56 -0.07 -6.97
C VAL A 237 5.21 -1.25 -6.08
N GLY A 238 4.08 -1.20 -5.39
CA GLY A 238 3.64 -2.26 -4.51
C GLY A 238 3.40 -3.57 -5.26
N ALA A 239 4.25 -4.57 -5.03
CA ALA A 239 4.12 -5.90 -5.64
C ALA A 239 3.42 -6.91 -4.73
N SER A 240 3.23 -6.57 -3.48
CA SER A 240 2.47 -7.33 -2.48
C SER A 240 2.10 -6.42 -1.33
N GLU A 241 1.13 -6.82 -0.54
CA GLU A 241 0.74 -6.14 0.70
C GLU A 241 0.63 -7.12 1.86
N LYS A 242 0.78 -6.57 3.07
CA LYS A 242 0.70 -7.36 4.29
C LYS A 242 -0.74 -7.76 4.58
N GLY A 243 -0.90 -8.96 5.16
CA GLY A 243 -2.16 -9.39 5.74
C GLY A 243 -2.50 -8.60 7.00
N TYR A 244 -3.73 -8.74 7.43
CA TYR A 244 -4.28 -8.10 8.62
C TYR A 244 -4.92 -9.14 9.53
N LEU A 245 -4.61 -9.11 10.82
CA LEU A 245 -5.25 -9.96 11.82
C LEU A 245 -5.29 -9.22 13.16
N SER A 246 -6.46 -9.14 13.77
CA SER A 246 -6.58 -8.76 15.19
C SER A 246 -6.97 -9.98 16.01
N LEU A 247 -6.23 -10.23 17.08
CA LEU A 247 -6.53 -11.27 18.07
C LEU A 247 -6.97 -10.61 19.37
N GLN A 248 -8.12 -11.02 19.88
CA GLN A 248 -8.53 -10.71 21.23
C GLN A 248 -7.95 -11.75 22.20
N LEU A 249 -7.21 -11.28 23.17
CA LEU A 249 -6.75 -12.06 24.30
C LEU A 249 -7.73 -11.83 25.46
N SER A 250 -8.27 -12.88 26.04
CA SER A 250 -9.22 -12.79 27.16
C SER A 250 -8.79 -13.69 28.30
N VAL A 251 -8.80 -13.14 29.49
CA VAL A 251 -8.50 -13.87 30.72
C VAL A 251 -9.67 -13.74 31.70
N LYS A 252 -10.26 -14.84 32.09
CA LYS A 252 -11.31 -14.88 33.11
C LYS A 252 -10.70 -14.93 34.53
N GLY A 253 -11.31 -14.23 35.46
CA GLY A 253 -10.98 -14.21 36.88
C GLY A 253 -12.19 -14.55 37.72
N THR A 254 -11.97 -14.80 39.02
CA THR A 254 -13.05 -15.11 39.98
C THR A 254 -13.77 -13.89 40.51
N GLY A 255 -13.21 -12.68 40.28
CA GLY A 255 -13.69 -11.48 40.94
C GLY A 255 -13.39 -11.47 42.47
N GLY A 256 -13.95 -10.50 43.16
CA GLY A 256 -13.85 -10.44 44.63
C GLY A 256 -13.22 -9.16 45.16
N HIS A 257 -12.99 -9.15 46.48
CA HIS A 257 -12.40 -8.01 47.16
C HIS A 257 -10.88 -7.99 47.00
N SER A 258 -10.31 -6.82 46.68
CA SER A 258 -8.88 -6.69 46.40
C SER A 258 -7.95 -6.98 47.59
N SER A 259 -8.45 -7.05 48.83
CA SER A 259 -7.64 -7.38 50.01
C SER A 259 -7.26 -8.86 50.12
N THR A 260 -7.89 -9.73 49.36
CA THR A 260 -7.62 -11.19 49.36
C THR A 260 -7.45 -11.68 47.92
N PRO A 261 -6.41 -11.20 47.19
CA PRO A 261 -6.22 -11.52 45.78
C PRO A 261 -5.72 -12.95 45.62
N PRO A 262 -6.09 -13.62 44.49
CA PRO A 262 -5.40 -14.85 44.11
C PRO A 262 -3.94 -14.54 43.71
N PRO A 263 -3.06 -15.57 43.66
CA PRO A 263 -1.66 -15.38 43.25
C PRO A 263 -1.48 -14.64 41.92
N HIS A 264 -2.42 -14.81 40.96
CA HIS A 264 -2.45 -14.13 39.70
C HIS A 264 -3.88 -13.65 39.37
N THR A 265 -4.06 -12.36 39.29
CA THR A 265 -5.33 -11.75 38.85
C THR A 265 -5.49 -11.88 37.34
N ALA A 266 -6.71 -11.69 36.78
CA ALA A 266 -6.96 -11.68 35.37
C ALA A 266 -6.08 -10.64 34.64
N ILE A 267 -5.98 -9.41 35.19
CA ILE A 267 -5.10 -8.36 34.63
C ILE A 267 -3.63 -8.77 34.68
N GLY A 268 -3.16 -9.36 35.81
CA GLY A 268 -1.75 -9.78 35.92
C GLY A 268 -1.36 -10.86 34.92
N ARG A 269 -2.25 -11.84 34.65
CA ARG A 269 -2.03 -12.87 33.61
C ARG A 269 -2.06 -12.27 32.23
N LEU A 270 -3.00 -11.38 31.93
CA LEU A 270 -3.09 -10.69 30.65
C LEU A 270 -1.83 -9.84 30.38
N ALA A 271 -1.37 -9.08 31.38
CA ALA A 271 -0.13 -8.29 31.29
C ALA A 271 1.10 -9.17 30.99
N THR A 272 1.17 -10.35 31.61
CA THR A 272 2.23 -11.33 31.33
C THR A 272 2.17 -11.83 29.89
N ALA A 273 0.99 -12.13 29.36
CA ALA A 273 0.79 -12.53 27.98
C ALA A 273 1.24 -11.44 27.00
N ILE A 274 0.85 -10.18 27.23
CA ILE A 274 1.26 -9.02 26.45
C ILE A 274 2.78 -8.87 26.46
N THR A 275 3.41 -8.89 27.64
CA THR A 275 4.86 -8.77 27.81
C THR A 275 5.61 -9.84 27.03
N ARG A 276 5.17 -11.10 27.07
CA ARG A 276 5.78 -12.20 26.30
C ARG A 276 5.71 -11.96 24.80
N LEU A 277 4.59 -11.44 24.28
CA LEU A 277 4.44 -11.12 22.87
C LEU A 277 5.39 -10.00 22.43
N GLU A 278 5.50 -8.92 23.21
CA GLU A 278 6.37 -7.79 22.88
C GLU A 278 7.86 -8.16 22.97
N GLN A 279 8.25 -9.02 23.90
CA GLN A 279 9.61 -9.51 24.04
C GLN A 279 9.99 -10.59 23.01
N SER A 280 9.00 -11.13 22.29
CA SER A 280 9.21 -12.21 21.31
C SER A 280 8.79 -11.78 19.91
N PRO A 281 9.40 -10.73 19.33
CA PRO A 281 9.05 -10.26 18.00
C PRO A 281 9.25 -11.35 16.94
N PHE A 282 8.51 -11.25 15.83
CA PHE A 282 8.71 -12.16 14.69
C PHE A 282 10.11 -12.02 14.11
N PRO A 283 10.68 -13.08 13.53
CA PRO A 283 12.01 -13.03 12.93
C PRO A 283 12.10 -12.02 11.79
N LEU A 284 13.29 -11.45 11.61
CA LEU A 284 13.60 -10.62 10.45
C LEU A 284 13.91 -11.51 9.25
N VAL A 285 13.20 -11.31 8.15
CA VAL A 285 13.43 -12.05 6.90
C VAL A 285 13.55 -11.04 5.75
N LEU A 286 14.69 -11.05 5.08
CA LEU A 286 14.95 -10.23 3.90
C LEU A 286 14.76 -11.10 2.65
N ASP A 287 13.56 -11.04 2.08
CA ASP A 287 13.17 -11.79 0.88
C ASP A 287 12.12 -11.04 0.06
N GLY A 288 11.61 -11.67 -0.98
CA GLY A 288 10.52 -11.20 -1.82
C GLY A 288 10.67 -9.75 -2.29
N PRO A 289 9.58 -8.94 -2.23
CA PRO A 289 9.62 -7.56 -2.71
C PRO A 289 10.64 -6.69 -1.99
N THR A 290 10.88 -6.92 -0.68
CA THR A 290 11.84 -6.14 0.10
C THR A 290 13.27 -6.40 -0.35
N GLN A 291 13.63 -7.66 -0.61
CA GLN A 291 14.95 -8.01 -1.15
C GLN A 291 15.12 -7.43 -2.56
N ALA A 292 14.13 -7.61 -3.44
CA ALA A 292 14.16 -7.09 -4.80
C ALA A 292 14.31 -5.56 -4.83
N MET A 293 13.63 -4.85 -3.91
CA MET A 293 13.80 -3.41 -3.72
C MET A 293 15.26 -3.06 -3.39
N MET A 294 15.85 -3.72 -2.40
CA MET A 294 17.25 -3.46 -2.01
C MET A 294 18.23 -3.76 -3.15
N GLU A 295 17.97 -4.79 -3.93
CA GLU A 295 18.79 -5.15 -5.08
C GLU A 295 18.72 -4.09 -6.19
N ARG A 296 17.54 -3.53 -6.48
CA ARG A 296 17.40 -2.47 -7.50
C ARG A 296 17.97 -1.12 -7.01
N LEU A 297 17.79 -0.77 -5.73
CA LEU A 297 18.34 0.44 -5.13
C LEU A 297 19.88 0.43 -5.00
N ARG A 298 20.49 -0.74 -4.99
CA ARG A 298 21.91 -0.95 -4.68
C ARG A 298 22.85 -0.03 -5.47
N SER A 299 22.60 0.17 -6.77
CA SER A 299 23.47 1.01 -7.63
C SER A 299 23.58 2.46 -7.17
N GLN A 300 22.52 2.98 -6.56
CA GLN A 300 22.43 4.37 -6.08
C GLN A 300 22.73 4.53 -4.58
N MET A 301 23.16 3.46 -3.94
CA MET A 301 23.55 3.50 -2.52
C MET A 301 25.03 3.81 -2.31
N PRO A 302 25.45 4.29 -1.11
CA PRO A 302 26.86 4.44 -0.73
C PRO A 302 27.62 3.12 -0.87
N TYR A 303 28.93 3.18 -1.12
CA TYR A 303 29.75 1.98 -1.42
C TYR A 303 29.65 0.89 -0.35
N ALA A 304 29.67 1.23 0.93
CA ALA A 304 29.53 0.25 2.01
C ALA A 304 28.19 -0.51 1.95
N SER A 305 27.08 0.20 1.68
CA SER A 305 25.76 -0.41 1.48
C SER A 305 25.74 -1.27 0.21
N ARG A 306 26.36 -0.79 -0.89
CA ARG A 306 26.49 -1.59 -2.13
C ARG A 306 27.26 -2.89 -1.90
N LEU A 307 28.36 -2.82 -1.14
CA LEU A 307 29.15 -4.01 -0.79
C LEU A 307 28.30 -5.01 -0.01
N ALA A 308 27.60 -4.55 1.02
CA ALA A 308 26.75 -5.41 1.85
C ALA A 308 25.61 -6.04 1.03
N LEU A 309 24.88 -5.24 0.24
CA LEU A 309 23.78 -5.70 -0.60
C LEU A 309 24.21 -6.59 -1.77
N SER A 310 25.44 -6.43 -2.26
CA SER A 310 25.99 -7.32 -3.28
C SER A 310 26.38 -8.69 -2.73
N ASN A 311 26.51 -8.80 -1.40
CA ASN A 311 26.99 -9.98 -0.69
C ASN A 311 26.04 -10.37 0.47
N LEU A 312 24.73 -10.42 0.19
CA LEU A 312 23.71 -10.75 1.20
C LEU A 312 23.91 -12.14 1.83
N TRP A 313 24.58 -13.06 1.13
CA TRP A 313 24.95 -14.35 1.68
C TRP A 313 25.80 -14.24 2.96
N LEU A 314 26.59 -13.18 3.09
CA LEU A 314 27.44 -12.89 4.27
C LEU A 314 26.79 -11.80 5.15
N PHE A 315 26.31 -10.72 4.54
CA PHE A 315 25.86 -9.52 5.26
C PHE A 315 24.34 -9.46 5.46
N GLY A 316 23.56 -10.43 4.96
CA GLY A 316 22.11 -10.43 5.06
C GLY A 316 21.57 -10.15 6.47
N PRO A 317 22.06 -10.85 7.52
CA PRO A 317 21.62 -10.59 8.90
C PRO A 317 21.96 -9.17 9.39
N LEU A 318 23.10 -8.61 8.97
CA LEU A 318 23.51 -7.26 9.33
C LEU A 318 22.63 -6.21 8.62
N VAL A 319 22.36 -6.41 7.32
CA VAL A 319 21.47 -5.57 6.54
C VAL A 319 20.06 -5.57 7.15
N ALA A 320 19.52 -6.74 7.45
CA ALA A 320 18.20 -6.87 8.07
C ALA A 320 18.13 -6.16 9.43
N ARG A 321 19.15 -6.32 10.29
CA ARG A 321 19.20 -5.60 11.58
C ARG A 321 19.30 -4.08 11.39
N GLY A 322 20.13 -3.62 10.43
CA GLY A 322 20.27 -2.20 10.12
C GLY A 322 18.95 -1.58 9.62
N MET A 323 18.22 -2.27 8.76
CA MET A 323 16.88 -1.84 8.33
C MET A 323 15.90 -1.83 9.50
N ALA A 324 15.89 -2.86 10.33
CA ALA A 324 14.98 -3.01 11.47
C ALA A 324 15.25 -2.01 12.61
N ALA A 325 16.33 -1.25 12.57
CA ALA A 325 16.58 -0.17 13.52
C ALA A 325 15.54 0.98 13.44
N LYS A 326 14.81 1.07 12.32
CA LYS A 326 13.68 1.99 12.13
C LYS A 326 12.37 1.20 12.05
N PRO A 327 11.24 1.68 12.65
CA PRO A 327 9.96 0.99 12.63
C PRO A 327 9.48 0.61 11.21
N ALA A 328 9.58 1.53 10.25
CA ALA A 328 9.19 1.28 8.86
C ALA A 328 10.02 0.15 8.22
N GLY A 329 11.33 0.12 8.45
CA GLY A 329 12.21 -0.96 7.97
C GLY A 329 11.92 -2.29 8.65
N ALA A 330 11.64 -2.30 9.96
CA ALA A 330 11.22 -3.51 10.67
C ALA A 330 9.90 -4.07 10.12
N ALA A 331 8.94 -3.18 9.80
CA ALA A 331 7.66 -3.57 9.22
C ALA A 331 7.80 -4.24 7.84
N MET A 332 8.80 -3.88 7.06
CA MET A 332 9.09 -4.51 5.77
C MET A 332 9.70 -5.92 5.88
N LEU A 333 10.28 -6.25 7.04
CA LEU A 333 11.07 -7.49 7.23
C LEU A 333 10.37 -8.54 8.08
N ARG A 334 9.31 -8.19 8.82
CA ARG A 334 8.63 -9.13 9.74
C ARG A 334 7.13 -8.89 9.82
N THR A 335 6.41 -9.88 10.27
CA THR A 335 5.07 -9.68 10.81
C THR A 335 5.19 -8.79 12.05
N THR A 336 4.42 -7.69 12.08
CA THR A 336 4.44 -6.75 13.21
C THR A 336 3.36 -7.10 14.23
N THR A 337 3.65 -6.83 15.49
CA THR A 337 2.75 -7.02 16.64
C THR A 337 2.50 -5.67 17.29
N ALA A 338 1.24 -5.30 17.48
CA ALA A 338 0.87 -4.07 18.17
C ALA A 338 -0.32 -4.31 19.09
N VAL A 339 -0.14 -4.10 20.39
CA VAL A 339 -1.26 -4.08 21.36
C VAL A 339 -1.97 -2.75 21.21
N THR A 340 -3.25 -2.78 20.84
CA THR A 340 -3.99 -1.55 20.48
C THR A 340 -5.10 -1.20 21.48
N ILE A 341 -5.67 -2.20 22.17
CA ILE A 341 -6.74 -1.99 23.13
C ILE A 341 -6.45 -2.86 24.36
N VAL A 342 -6.68 -2.31 25.54
CA VAL A 342 -6.66 -3.07 26.81
C VAL A 342 -7.85 -2.64 27.65
N ALA A 343 -8.57 -3.62 28.20
CA ALA A 343 -9.71 -3.39 29.09
C ALA A 343 -9.68 -4.36 30.28
N GLY A 344 -10.10 -3.89 31.47
CA GLY A 344 -10.21 -4.72 32.65
C GLY A 344 -10.35 -3.90 33.94
N GLY A 345 -11.23 -4.37 34.83
CA GLY A 345 -11.52 -3.69 36.11
C GLY A 345 -12.45 -2.48 35.94
N VAL A 346 -13.22 -2.23 37.03
CA VAL A 346 -14.21 -1.13 37.09
C VAL A 346 -14.02 -0.24 38.28
N LYS A 347 -13.32 -0.74 39.32
CA LYS A 347 -13.09 -0.04 40.60
C LYS A 347 -11.82 -0.56 41.29
N ALA A 348 -11.08 0.33 41.93
CA ALA A 348 -9.77 0.04 42.51
C ALA A 348 -9.76 -1.10 43.58
N ASN A 349 -10.86 -1.30 44.31
CA ASN A 349 -10.96 -2.33 45.36
C ASN A 349 -11.75 -3.57 44.91
N VAL A 350 -11.97 -3.78 43.62
CA VAL A 350 -12.70 -4.93 43.04
C VAL A 350 -11.79 -5.67 42.08
N LEU A 351 -11.61 -6.96 42.30
CA LEU A 351 -10.90 -7.83 41.36
C LEU A 351 -11.77 -8.05 40.11
N PRO A 352 -11.25 -7.83 38.90
CA PRO A 352 -12.02 -8.02 37.66
C PRO A 352 -12.31 -9.51 37.42
N ILE A 353 -13.52 -9.77 36.93
CA ILE A 353 -13.94 -11.10 36.47
C ILE A 353 -13.41 -11.42 35.08
N GLU A 354 -12.95 -10.40 34.34
CA GLU A 354 -12.37 -10.54 33.03
C GLU A 354 -11.38 -9.40 32.75
N ALA A 355 -10.33 -9.72 31.97
CA ALA A 355 -9.43 -8.74 31.39
C ALA A 355 -9.19 -9.11 29.93
N GLN A 356 -9.16 -8.11 29.04
CA GLN A 356 -9.06 -8.31 27.61
C GLN A 356 -8.00 -7.39 26.99
N ALA A 357 -7.36 -7.84 25.91
CA ALA A 357 -6.53 -7.00 25.05
C ALA A 357 -6.75 -7.36 23.59
N THR A 358 -6.74 -6.34 22.72
CA THR A 358 -6.68 -6.55 21.27
C THR A 358 -5.25 -6.36 20.80
N VAL A 359 -4.73 -7.35 20.09
CA VAL A 359 -3.40 -7.32 19.49
C VAL A 359 -3.55 -7.38 17.98
N ASN A 360 -3.09 -6.34 17.29
CA ASN A 360 -3.09 -6.26 15.83
C ASN A 360 -1.77 -6.79 15.25
N PHE A 361 -1.90 -7.56 14.19
CA PHE A 361 -0.78 -8.09 13.41
C PHE A 361 -0.91 -7.65 11.97
N ARG A 362 0.20 -7.15 11.40
CA ARG A 362 0.36 -6.98 9.96
C ARG A 362 1.26 -8.10 9.46
N ILE A 363 0.66 -9.07 8.78
CA ILE A 363 1.28 -10.35 8.41
C ILE A 363 2.13 -10.16 7.15
N ARG A 364 3.40 -10.58 7.18
CA ARG A 364 4.27 -10.53 5.99
C ARG A 364 3.93 -11.65 5.00
N PRO A 365 4.20 -11.47 3.68
CA PRO A 365 4.13 -12.57 2.72
C PRO A 365 4.99 -13.76 3.15
N GLY A 366 4.47 -14.97 2.96
CA GLY A 366 5.09 -16.22 3.42
C GLY A 366 4.64 -16.70 4.80
N GLU A 367 3.90 -15.88 5.54
CA GLU A 367 3.18 -16.25 6.76
C GLU A 367 1.67 -16.18 6.52
N THR A 368 0.87 -16.78 7.42
CA THR A 368 -0.59 -16.82 7.33
C THR A 368 -1.23 -16.46 8.67
N MET A 369 -2.51 -16.11 8.67
CA MET A 369 -3.28 -15.91 9.90
C MET A 369 -3.17 -17.12 10.84
N ALA A 370 -3.21 -18.33 10.27
CA ALA A 370 -3.07 -19.57 11.05
C ALA A 370 -1.68 -19.67 11.70
N SER A 371 -0.59 -19.43 10.96
CA SER A 371 0.77 -19.50 11.48
C SER A 371 1.03 -18.44 12.56
N VAL A 372 0.49 -17.23 12.37
CA VAL A 372 0.57 -16.14 13.36
C VAL A 372 -0.17 -16.51 14.65
N THR A 373 -1.40 -17.01 14.54
CA THR A 373 -2.20 -17.43 15.71
C THR A 373 -1.52 -18.54 16.49
N GLU A 374 -0.96 -19.54 15.79
CA GLU A 374 -0.23 -20.63 16.42
C GLU A 374 1.05 -20.13 17.12
N ARG A 375 1.79 -19.21 16.52
CA ARG A 375 2.95 -18.59 17.18
C ARG A 375 2.53 -17.81 18.43
N VAL A 376 1.43 -17.04 18.37
CA VAL A 376 0.89 -16.31 19.51
C VAL A 376 0.58 -17.26 20.68
N ARG A 377 -0.09 -18.40 20.41
CA ARG A 377 -0.33 -19.43 21.42
C ARG A 377 0.95 -19.96 22.05
N LYS A 378 1.95 -20.27 21.23
CA LYS A 378 3.26 -20.77 21.69
C LYS A 378 4.01 -19.76 22.55
N VAL A 379 3.99 -18.48 22.17
CA VAL A 379 4.69 -17.42 22.90
C VAL A 379 3.99 -17.11 24.21
N ILE A 380 2.68 -17.02 24.23
CA ILE A 380 1.91 -16.77 25.45
C ILE A 380 2.08 -17.93 26.44
N ALA A 381 2.06 -19.18 25.97
CA ALA A 381 2.27 -20.41 26.75
C ALA A 381 1.44 -20.42 28.03
N ASP A 382 0.16 -20.00 27.97
CA ASP A 382 -0.80 -19.99 29.08
C ASP A 382 -2.18 -20.35 28.54
N THR A 383 -2.66 -21.55 28.85
CA THR A 383 -3.96 -22.09 28.38
C THR A 383 -5.17 -21.37 29.03
N GLY A 384 -4.95 -20.56 30.05
CA GLY A 384 -6.00 -19.72 30.65
C GLY A 384 -6.18 -18.39 29.97
N VAL A 385 -5.41 -18.11 28.87
CA VAL A 385 -5.62 -16.98 27.96
C VAL A 385 -6.34 -17.50 26.72
N ALA A 386 -7.62 -17.13 26.58
CA ALA A 386 -8.37 -17.39 25.35
C ALA A 386 -7.85 -16.45 24.24
N ILE A 387 -7.71 -16.98 23.02
CA ILE A 387 -7.15 -16.26 21.87
C ILE A 387 -8.10 -16.44 20.69
N GLU A 388 -8.83 -15.38 20.34
CA GLU A 388 -9.87 -15.42 19.31
C GLU A 388 -9.63 -14.32 18.25
N PRO A 389 -9.81 -14.60 16.96
CA PRO A 389 -9.75 -13.57 15.94
C PRO A 389 -10.98 -12.65 16.02
N VAL A 390 -10.78 -11.34 15.90
CA VAL A 390 -11.83 -10.32 15.92
C VAL A 390 -11.75 -9.38 14.75
N GLY A 391 -12.89 -8.89 14.30
CA GLY A 391 -13.00 -7.92 13.21
C GLY A 391 -12.53 -8.41 11.85
N PHE A 392 -12.17 -7.46 11.00
CA PHE A 392 -11.63 -7.71 9.66
C PHE A 392 -10.31 -8.49 9.74
N ARG A 393 -10.10 -9.39 8.79
CA ARG A 393 -8.88 -10.20 8.71
C ARG A 393 -8.65 -10.70 7.29
N THR A 394 -7.37 -10.76 6.90
CA THR A 394 -6.95 -11.29 5.60
C THR A 394 -5.51 -11.79 5.65
N ASP A 395 -5.22 -12.84 4.89
CA ASP A 395 -3.84 -13.24 4.62
C ASP A 395 -3.12 -12.19 3.76
N PRO A 396 -1.77 -12.16 3.74
CA PRO A 396 -1.01 -11.34 2.82
C PRO A 396 -1.40 -11.62 1.36
N SER A 397 -1.37 -10.61 0.51
CA SER A 397 -1.54 -10.85 -0.92
C SER A 397 -0.37 -11.68 -1.46
N PRO A 398 -0.60 -12.50 -2.51
CA PRO A 398 0.49 -13.08 -3.28
C PRO A 398 1.47 -12.00 -3.76
N VAL A 399 2.73 -12.38 -3.96
CA VAL A 399 3.74 -11.48 -4.54
C VAL A 399 3.59 -11.47 -6.06
N SER A 400 3.35 -10.31 -6.62
CA SER A 400 3.24 -10.10 -8.06
C SER A 400 4.63 -10.15 -8.73
N ASP A 401 4.65 -10.64 -9.97
CA ASP A 401 5.88 -10.77 -10.74
C ASP A 401 6.37 -9.40 -11.24
N ALA A 402 7.42 -8.89 -10.60
CA ALA A 402 8.04 -7.61 -10.94
C ALA A 402 8.93 -7.66 -12.21
N ASP A 403 9.08 -8.81 -12.82
CA ASP A 403 9.73 -8.99 -14.13
C ASP A 403 8.69 -9.25 -15.24
N GLY A 404 7.42 -9.27 -14.89
CA GLY A 404 6.28 -9.48 -15.77
C GLY A 404 5.96 -8.27 -16.66
N ALA A 405 5.09 -8.49 -17.65
CA ALA A 405 4.72 -7.47 -18.62
C ALA A 405 4.02 -6.26 -17.99
N GLY A 406 3.15 -6.49 -16.98
CA GLY A 406 2.46 -5.42 -16.27
C GLY A 406 3.41 -4.47 -15.55
N PHE A 407 4.41 -5.02 -14.82
CA PHE A 407 5.43 -4.18 -14.17
C PHE A 407 6.24 -3.38 -15.19
N ARG A 408 6.64 -4.00 -16.31
CA ARG A 408 7.36 -3.30 -17.39
C ARG A 408 6.51 -2.17 -18.01
N ALA A 409 5.20 -2.37 -18.16
CA ALA A 409 4.31 -1.33 -18.68
C ALA A 409 4.21 -0.14 -17.70
N ILE A 410 4.12 -0.40 -16.37
CA ILE A 410 4.18 0.62 -15.33
C ILE A 410 5.52 1.37 -15.40
N GLU A 411 6.64 0.66 -15.40
CA GLU A 411 7.99 1.24 -15.46
C GLU A 411 8.18 2.10 -16.71
N ARG A 412 7.80 1.59 -17.88
CA ARG A 412 7.88 2.34 -19.16
C ARG A 412 7.05 3.61 -19.09
N SER A 413 5.78 3.51 -18.69
CA SER A 413 4.88 4.66 -18.61
C SER A 413 5.41 5.74 -17.67
N LEU A 414 6.03 5.32 -16.56
CA LEU A 414 6.63 6.23 -15.60
C LEU A 414 7.86 6.94 -16.19
N ARG A 415 8.76 6.21 -16.86
CA ARG A 415 9.95 6.78 -17.51
C ARG A 415 9.61 7.71 -18.66
N GLU A 416 8.49 7.50 -19.34
CA GLU A 416 8.00 8.39 -20.39
C GLU A 416 7.56 9.77 -19.86
N VAL A 417 7.15 9.86 -18.58
CA VAL A 417 6.62 11.10 -17.98
C VAL A 417 7.51 11.73 -16.93
N VAL A 418 8.31 10.93 -16.20
CA VAL A 418 9.24 11.40 -15.17
C VAL A 418 10.65 11.46 -15.77
N GLN A 419 11.06 12.68 -16.11
CA GLN A 419 12.33 12.93 -16.81
C GLN A 419 13.49 13.08 -15.80
N GLU A 420 13.70 12.06 -14.99
CA GLU A 420 14.82 12.03 -14.05
C GLU A 420 15.80 10.93 -14.42
N PRO A 421 17.07 11.29 -14.76
CA PRO A 421 18.07 10.30 -15.21
C PRO A 421 18.33 9.20 -14.18
N ASP A 422 18.22 9.53 -12.90
CA ASP A 422 18.48 8.64 -11.78
C ASP A 422 17.21 7.96 -11.22
N LEU A 423 16.10 7.97 -11.97
CA LEU A 423 14.86 7.32 -11.56
C LEU A 423 15.05 5.80 -11.44
N ILE A 424 14.81 5.28 -10.25
CA ILE A 424 14.73 3.85 -9.99
C ILE A 424 13.27 3.46 -9.82
N VAL A 425 12.79 2.52 -10.63
CA VAL A 425 11.49 1.87 -10.44
C VAL A 425 11.73 0.52 -9.78
N THR A 426 11.10 0.27 -8.64
CA THR A 426 11.37 -0.92 -7.84
C THR A 426 10.10 -1.52 -7.25
N PRO A 427 9.99 -2.88 -7.16
CA PRO A 427 8.94 -3.48 -6.39
C PRO A 427 9.08 -3.11 -4.91
N TYR A 428 7.95 -3.08 -4.22
CA TYR A 428 7.85 -2.68 -2.82
C TYR A 428 6.85 -3.57 -2.09
N LEU A 429 7.06 -3.80 -0.79
CA LEU A 429 6.07 -4.41 0.08
C LEU A 429 5.22 -3.32 0.73
N VAL A 430 3.96 -3.21 0.35
CA VAL A 430 3.00 -2.31 0.99
C VAL A 430 2.72 -2.82 2.40
N THR A 431 2.94 -1.97 3.39
CA THR A 431 2.76 -2.34 4.80
C THR A 431 1.32 -2.16 5.28
N GLY A 432 0.50 -1.40 4.53
CA GLY A 432 -0.95 -1.30 4.65
C GLY A 432 -1.68 -2.40 3.88
N GLY A 433 -2.91 -2.13 3.50
CA GLY A 433 -3.71 -2.94 2.61
C GLY A 433 -4.49 -2.04 1.67
N THR A 434 -4.86 -2.51 0.49
CA THR A 434 -5.66 -1.82 -0.52
C THR A 434 -6.73 -2.77 -1.06
N ASP A 435 -7.65 -2.28 -1.85
CA ASP A 435 -8.69 -3.11 -2.49
C ASP A 435 -8.12 -4.13 -3.48
N ALA A 436 -6.89 -3.91 -4.01
CA ALA A 436 -6.19 -4.85 -4.89
C ALA A 436 -5.99 -6.24 -4.28
N ARG A 437 -5.98 -6.37 -2.95
CA ARG A 437 -5.93 -7.68 -2.25
C ARG A 437 -7.04 -8.63 -2.73
N ASN A 438 -8.22 -8.06 -3.00
CA ASN A 438 -9.39 -8.82 -3.45
C ASN A 438 -9.23 -9.37 -4.89
N TRP A 439 -8.25 -8.90 -5.67
CA TRP A 439 -8.04 -9.25 -7.08
C TRP A 439 -6.80 -10.11 -7.33
N SER A 440 -5.98 -10.30 -6.31
CA SER A 440 -4.67 -10.98 -6.44
C SER A 440 -4.77 -12.48 -6.80
N ASP A 441 -5.94 -13.08 -6.64
CA ASP A 441 -6.23 -14.46 -7.08
C ASP A 441 -6.52 -14.56 -8.58
N LEU A 442 -6.88 -13.45 -9.24
CA LEU A 442 -7.16 -13.40 -10.67
C LEU A 442 -5.92 -13.11 -11.52
N SER A 443 -4.92 -12.42 -10.98
CA SER A 443 -3.74 -12.01 -11.75
C SER A 443 -2.46 -12.03 -10.91
N THR A 444 -1.39 -12.55 -11.49
CA THR A 444 -0.01 -12.41 -10.98
C THR A 444 0.61 -11.05 -11.27
N GLN A 445 -0.13 -10.16 -11.95
CA GLN A 445 0.26 -8.81 -12.31
C GLN A 445 -0.65 -7.80 -11.59
N THR A 446 -0.73 -7.91 -10.25
CA THR A 446 -1.54 -7.02 -9.40
C THR A 446 -0.62 -6.09 -8.61
N PHE A 447 -0.61 -4.80 -8.96
CA PHE A 447 0.28 -3.81 -8.39
C PHE A 447 -0.48 -2.67 -7.70
N ARG A 448 0.25 -1.89 -6.88
CA ARG A 448 -0.23 -0.72 -6.14
C ARG A 448 0.71 0.43 -6.40
N PHE A 449 0.21 1.48 -7.03
CA PHE A 449 1.06 2.60 -7.38
C PHE A 449 0.28 3.86 -7.74
N LEU A 450 0.52 4.93 -7.00
CA LEU A 450 0.11 6.27 -7.38
C LEU A 450 1.34 7.03 -7.91
N ALA A 451 1.31 7.40 -9.20
CA ALA A 451 2.41 8.11 -9.85
C ALA A 451 2.46 9.59 -9.47
N ALA A 452 2.31 9.91 -8.19
CA ALA A 452 2.45 11.26 -7.68
C ALA A 452 3.74 11.36 -6.85
N PRO A 453 4.63 12.32 -7.14
CA PRO A 453 5.75 12.65 -6.27
C PRO A 453 5.27 13.04 -4.87
N MET A 454 5.79 12.35 -3.86
CA MET A 454 5.45 12.55 -2.47
C MET A 454 6.70 12.87 -1.64
N THR A 455 6.51 13.68 -0.62
CA THR A 455 7.49 13.91 0.43
C THR A 455 7.32 12.90 1.57
N ALA A 456 8.34 12.68 2.39
CA ALA A 456 8.26 11.72 3.50
C ALA A 456 7.11 12.01 4.48
N ASP A 457 6.73 13.28 4.65
CA ASP A 457 5.64 13.71 5.51
C ASP A 457 4.24 13.52 4.87
N ALA A 458 4.15 13.28 3.55
CA ALA A 458 2.87 12.99 2.90
C ALA A 458 2.19 11.73 3.50
N LEU A 459 2.99 10.71 3.83
CA LEU A 459 2.50 9.48 4.46
C LEU A 459 1.86 9.72 5.84
N THR A 460 2.24 10.77 6.55
CA THR A 460 1.63 11.13 7.84
C THR A 460 0.39 12.00 7.70
N ARG A 461 0.16 12.55 6.49
CA ARG A 461 -1.02 13.38 6.18
C ARG A 461 -2.18 12.55 5.62
N ALA A 462 -1.92 11.46 4.92
CA ALA A 462 -2.93 10.46 4.63
C ALA A 462 -3.54 10.02 5.97
N HIS A 463 -4.88 10.04 6.11
CA HIS A 463 -5.63 9.88 7.37
C HIS A 463 -5.34 10.95 8.47
N GLY A 464 -4.35 11.82 8.27
CA GLY A 464 -3.98 12.90 9.21
C GLY A 464 -4.68 14.24 8.93
N THR A 465 -4.17 15.29 9.56
CA THR A 465 -4.55 16.68 9.26
C THR A 465 -3.72 17.25 8.11
N ASN A 466 -4.22 18.29 7.45
CA ASN A 466 -3.51 18.97 6.35
C ASN A 466 -3.20 18.06 5.15
N GLU A 467 -4.06 17.09 4.88
CA GLU A 467 -3.98 16.27 3.69
C GLU A 467 -4.06 17.17 2.44
N ARG A 468 -3.12 16.97 1.53
CA ARG A 468 -3.01 17.73 0.29
C ARG A 468 -2.13 17.02 -0.72
N VAL A 469 -2.44 17.16 -1.98
CA VAL A 469 -1.61 16.70 -3.10
C VAL A 469 -0.96 17.90 -3.80
N ALA A 470 0.32 17.79 -4.16
CA ALA A 470 0.96 18.80 -4.99
C ALA A 470 0.32 18.83 -6.38
N VAL A 471 0.02 20.02 -6.88
CA VAL A 471 -0.55 20.20 -8.23
C VAL A 471 0.29 19.50 -9.30
N GLY A 472 1.61 19.70 -9.27
CA GLY A 472 2.54 19.01 -10.17
C GLY A 472 2.50 17.49 -10.03
N GLY A 473 2.32 16.99 -8.82
CA GLY A 473 2.20 15.56 -8.54
C GLY A 473 0.92 14.94 -9.14
N TYR A 474 -0.21 15.61 -8.95
CA TYR A 474 -1.47 15.19 -9.57
C TYR A 474 -1.37 15.16 -11.10
N LEU A 475 -0.82 16.22 -11.71
CA LEU A 475 -0.63 16.27 -13.16
C LEU A 475 0.35 15.21 -13.68
N THR A 476 1.33 14.79 -12.86
CA THR A 476 2.20 13.66 -13.18
C THR A 476 1.42 12.36 -13.17
N ALA A 477 0.52 12.14 -12.21
CA ALA A 477 -0.35 10.97 -12.17
C ALA A 477 -1.28 10.91 -13.40
N VAL A 478 -1.87 12.03 -13.82
CA VAL A 478 -2.69 12.11 -15.05
C VAL A 478 -1.88 11.69 -16.29
N ARG A 479 -0.66 12.25 -16.45
CA ARG A 479 0.22 11.88 -17.57
C ARG A 479 0.62 10.41 -17.54
N PHE A 480 0.92 9.88 -16.35
CA PHE A 480 1.26 8.47 -16.17
C PHE A 480 0.11 7.57 -16.60
N PHE A 481 -1.12 7.84 -16.20
CA PHE A 481 -2.27 7.03 -16.60
C PHE A 481 -2.57 7.14 -18.09
N ASP A 482 -2.38 8.30 -18.74
CA ASP A 482 -2.45 8.40 -20.22
C ASP A 482 -1.43 7.48 -20.88
N ARG A 483 -0.18 7.50 -20.41
CA ARG A 483 0.85 6.64 -20.96
C ARG A 483 0.59 5.16 -20.68
N LEU A 484 0.12 4.84 -19.49
CA LEU A 484 -0.22 3.47 -19.11
C LEU A 484 -1.33 2.90 -20.00
N LEU A 485 -2.43 3.65 -20.22
CA LEU A 485 -3.51 3.26 -21.11
C LEU A 485 -3.00 2.88 -22.50
N ARG A 486 -2.06 3.66 -23.05
CA ARG A 486 -1.44 3.40 -24.37
C ARG A 486 -0.43 2.25 -24.33
N ASN A 487 0.33 2.12 -23.27
CA ASN A 487 1.36 1.08 -23.11
C ASN A 487 0.77 -0.30 -22.78
N THR A 488 -0.47 -0.37 -22.28
CA THR A 488 -1.17 -1.65 -22.05
C THR A 488 -1.45 -2.42 -23.32
N ASP A 489 -1.45 -1.79 -24.49
CA ASP A 489 -1.62 -2.46 -25.77
C ASP A 489 -0.45 -3.41 -26.10
N ALA A 490 0.69 -3.25 -25.44
CA ALA A 490 1.87 -4.10 -25.59
C ALA A 490 1.96 -5.26 -24.55
N LEU A 491 0.96 -5.42 -23.67
CA LEU A 491 0.92 -6.51 -22.68
C LEU A 491 0.66 -7.88 -23.27
#